data_c9c6f994dbe4ab6fba02e405c23ca0cd
#
_entry.id   c9c6f994dbe4ab6fba02e405c23ca0cd
#
_cell.length_a   1.000
_cell.length_b   1.000
_cell.length_c   1.000
_cell.angle_alpha   90.00
_cell.angle_beta   90.00
_cell.angle_gamma   90.00
#
_symmetry.space_group_name_H-M   'P 1'
#
loop_
_entity.id
_entity.type
_entity.pdbx_description
1 polymer ?
#
loop_
_entity_poly.entity_id
_entity_poly.type
_entity_poly.pdbx_seq_one_letter_code
_entity_poly.pdbx_strand_id
1 'polypeptide(L)'
;MVARNWRNPRDRRDELDLVCRDAEVLVFVEIKARAAGALVPGYHAIDRRKQEVLRRAIKAYLARLRERPTTFRFDVVEIILPATGAAAAPEILHFENVPLFSKHFRS
;
A
#
# COMPACT_ATOMS: atom_id res chain seq x y z
N MET A 1 1.64 -13.82 -0.30
CA MET A 1 0.72 -12.85 -0.93
C MET A 1 -0.69 -13.44 -0.91
N VAL A 2 -1.65 -12.65 -0.49
CA VAL A 2 -3.06 -13.08 -0.41
C VAL A 2 -3.83 -12.62 -1.64
N ALA A 3 -3.60 -11.40 -2.11
CA ALA A 3 -4.24 -10.85 -3.29
C ALA A 3 -3.33 -9.80 -3.93
N ARG A 4 -3.52 -9.59 -5.22
CA ARG A 4 -2.85 -8.51 -5.96
C ARG A 4 -3.86 -7.82 -6.86
N ASN A 5 -3.65 -6.52 -7.07
CA ASN A 5 -4.49 -5.69 -7.94
C ASN A 5 -5.98 -5.87 -7.63
N TRP A 6 -6.30 -5.91 -6.32
CA TRP A 6 -7.68 -6.05 -5.89
C TRP A 6 -8.43 -4.74 -6.11
N ARG A 7 -9.63 -4.84 -6.63
CA ARG A 7 -10.52 -3.70 -6.83
C ARG A 7 -11.83 -3.92 -6.12
N ASN A 8 -12.34 -2.84 -5.52
CA ASN A 8 -13.65 -2.86 -4.87
C ASN A 8 -14.72 -3.08 -5.94
N PRO A 9 -15.54 -4.16 -5.84
CA PRO A 9 -16.60 -4.38 -6.82
C PRO A 9 -17.64 -3.28 -6.90
N ARG A 10 -17.83 -2.51 -5.84
CA ARG A 10 -18.78 -1.40 -5.82
C ARG A 10 -18.22 -0.12 -6.40
N ASP A 11 -16.92 0.05 -6.33
CA ASP A 11 -16.24 1.21 -6.90
C ASP A 11 -14.83 0.82 -7.32
N ARG A 12 -14.65 0.54 -8.60
CA ARG A 12 -13.39 0.01 -9.13
C ARG A 12 -12.24 1.02 -9.11
N ARG A 13 -12.52 2.27 -8.73
CA ARG A 13 -11.44 3.25 -8.50
C ARG A 13 -10.70 2.96 -7.19
N ASP A 14 -11.35 2.27 -6.27
CA ASP A 14 -10.74 1.86 -5.01
C ASP A 14 -9.98 0.55 -5.25
N GLU A 15 -8.66 0.61 -5.27
CA GLU A 15 -7.84 -0.57 -5.53
C GLU A 15 -6.70 -0.69 -4.54
N LEU A 16 -6.25 -1.93 -4.35
CA LEU A 16 -5.10 -2.27 -3.51
C LEU A 16 -4.08 -2.99 -4.38
N ASP A 17 -2.82 -2.55 -4.34
CA ASP A 17 -1.77 -3.16 -5.15
C ASP A 17 -1.47 -4.58 -4.69
N LEU A 18 -1.20 -4.76 -3.42
CA LEU A 18 -0.94 -6.07 -2.81
C LEU A 18 -1.62 -6.17 -1.46
N VAL A 19 -2.10 -7.36 -1.17
CA VAL A 19 -2.52 -7.76 0.18
C VAL A 19 -1.70 -8.98 0.55
N CYS A 20 -0.95 -8.90 1.64
CA CYS A 20 -0.04 -9.93 2.10
C CYS A 20 -0.39 -10.34 3.52
N ARG A 21 0.20 -11.43 3.97
CA ARG A 21 0.10 -11.87 5.35
C ARG A 21 1.49 -12.02 5.92
N ASP A 22 1.69 -11.41 7.08
CA ASP A 22 2.92 -11.53 7.86
C ASP A 22 2.50 -12.09 9.23
N ALA A 23 2.70 -13.40 9.41
CA ALA A 23 2.14 -14.14 10.53
C ALA A 23 0.62 -13.93 10.61
N GLU A 24 0.11 -13.35 11.69
CA GLU A 24 -1.33 -13.08 11.84
C GLU A 24 -1.73 -11.68 11.40
N VAL A 25 -0.77 -10.89 10.94
CA VAL A 25 -1.02 -9.52 10.51
C VAL A 25 -1.35 -9.50 9.02
N LEU A 26 -2.46 -8.87 8.67
CA LEU A 26 -2.80 -8.62 7.27
C LEU A 26 -2.14 -7.32 6.85
N VAL A 27 -1.37 -7.36 5.75
CA VAL A 27 -0.58 -6.22 5.30
C VAL A 27 -1.08 -5.72 3.97
N PHE A 28 -1.53 -4.47 3.94
CA PHE A 28 -1.94 -3.79 2.72
C PHE A 28 -0.75 -3.00 2.20
N VAL A 29 -0.35 -3.22 0.96
CA VAL A 29 0.88 -2.63 0.41
C VAL A 29 0.56 -1.75 -0.78
N GLU A 30 1.01 -0.50 -0.73
CA GLU A 30 1.01 0.43 -1.85
C GLU A 30 2.40 0.41 -2.49
N ILE A 31 2.45 0.25 -3.80
CA ILE A 31 3.71 0.23 -4.55
C ILE A 31 3.86 1.57 -5.28
N LYS A 32 4.97 2.26 -5.03
CA LYS A 32 5.31 3.52 -5.70
C LYS A 32 6.64 3.37 -6.42
N ALA A 33 6.66 3.79 -7.69
CA ALA A 33 7.90 3.87 -8.45
C ALA A 33 8.29 5.34 -8.60
N ARG A 34 9.57 5.64 -8.45
CA ARG A 34 10.11 6.97 -8.71
C ARG A 34 11.46 6.90 -9.38
N ALA A 35 11.82 7.98 -10.08
CA ALA A 35 13.12 8.09 -10.70
C ALA A 35 14.20 8.38 -9.64
N ALA A 36 15.40 7.89 -9.88
CA ALA A 36 16.56 8.22 -9.04
C ALA A 36 16.75 9.75 -9.00
N GLY A 37 17.05 10.26 -7.80
CA GLY A 37 17.25 11.69 -7.62
C GLY A 37 15.98 12.50 -7.35
N ALA A 38 14.82 11.86 -7.27
CA ALA A 38 13.60 12.55 -6.86
C ALA A 38 13.77 13.12 -5.46
N LEU A 39 13.27 14.35 -5.24
CA LEU A 39 13.52 15.09 -4.01
C LEU A 39 12.72 14.58 -2.82
N VAL A 40 11.58 13.93 -3.06
CA VAL A 40 10.67 13.50 -2.01
C VAL A 40 10.49 11.99 -2.10
N PRO A 41 10.66 11.23 -0.99
CA PRO A 41 10.36 9.81 -0.96
C PRO A 41 8.93 9.53 -1.38
N GLY A 42 8.70 8.39 -2.06
CA GLY A 42 7.40 8.05 -2.64
C GLY A 42 6.26 8.04 -1.64
N TYR A 43 6.51 7.57 -0.40
CA TYR A 43 5.44 7.51 0.60
C TYR A 43 5.00 8.89 1.08
N HIS A 44 5.87 9.90 1.02
CA HIS A 44 5.52 11.29 1.33
C HIS A 44 4.70 11.94 0.22
N ALA A 45 4.71 11.35 -0.98
CA ALA A 45 3.95 11.86 -2.11
C ALA A 45 2.51 11.32 -2.14
N ILE A 46 2.12 10.47 -1.20
CA ILE A 46 0.75 9.99 -1.10
C ILE A 46 -0.10 11.11 -0.50
N ASP A 47 -0.82 11.81 -1.36
CA ASP A 47 -1.62 12.94 -0.95
C ASP A 47 -2.88 12.51 -0.19
N ARG A 48 -3.60 13.51 0.33
CA ARG A 48 -4.80 13.25 1.13
C ARG A 48 -5.87 12.49 0.34
N ARG A 49 -6.03 12.82 -0.93
CA ARG A 49 -7.02 12.17 -1.80
C ARG A 49 -6.68 10.67 -1.97
N LYS A 50 -5.42 10.36 -2.23
CA LYS A 50 -4.98 8.97 -2.35
C LYS A 50 -5.13 8.22 -1.03
N GLN A 51 -4.84 8.89 0.09
CA GLN A 51 -5.05 8.29 1.41
C GLN A 51 -6.52 7.92 1.63
N GLU A 52 -7.45 8.78 1.22
CA GLU A 52 -8.88 8.49 1.33
C GLU A 52 -9.28 7.28 0.49
N VAL A 53 -8.77 7.21 -0.75
CA VAL A 53 -9.03 6.07 -1.63
C VAL A 53 -8.51 4.78 -1.00
N LEU A 54 -7.30 4.81 -0.46
CA LEU A 54 -6.69 3.66 0.21
C LEU A 54 -7.50 3.23 1.43
N ARG A 55 -7.96 4.19 2.25
CA ARG A 55 -8.79 3.87 3.41
C ARG A 55 -10.09 3.19 3.01
N ARG A 56 -10.75 3.69 1.95
CA ARG A 56 -11.99 3.07 1.44
C ARG A 56 -11.73 1.66 0.92
N ALA A 57 -10.65 1.48 0.16
CA ALA A 57 -10.30 0.18 -0.38
C ALA A 57 -10.02 -0.84 0.72
N ILE A 58 -9.27 -0.46 1.74
CA ILE A 58 -8.96 -1.33 2.87
C ILE A 58 -10.23 -1.71 3.63
N LYS A 59 -11.08 -0.73 3.93
CA LYS A 59 -12.36 -1.00 4.60
C LYS A 59 -13.24 -1.95 3.80
N ALA A 60 -13.31 -1.76 2.50
CA ALA A 60 -14.11 -2.61 1.61
C ALA A 60 -13.55 -4.04 1.59
N TYR A 61 -12.23 -4.19 1.55
CA TYR A 61 -11.58 -5.49 1.59
C TYR A 61 -11.87 -6.21 2.91
N LEU A 62 -11.67 -5.53 4.03
CA LEU A 62 -11.91 -6.10 5.37
C LEU A 62 -13.36 -6.53 5.53
N ALA A 63 -14.30 -5.76 5.00
CA ALA A 63 -15.72 -6.06 5.11
C ALA A 63 -16.13 -7.34 4.37
N ARG A 64 -15.33 -7.80 3.41
CA ARG A 64 -15.60 -9.00 2.63
C ARG A 64 -14.98 -10.26 3.21
N LEU A 65 -14.16 -10.13 4.24
CA LEU A 65 -13.51 -11.29 4.85
C LEU A 65 -14.50 -12.03 5.75
N ARG A 66 -14.47 -13.36 5.68
CA ARG A 66 -15.28 -14.21 6.56
C ARG A 66 -14.79 -14.12 7.98
N GLU A 67 -13.48 -14.09 8.16
CA GLU A 67 -12.84 -13.94 9.45
C GLU A 67 -11.98 -12.70 9.42
N ARG A 68 -12.20 -11.78 10.37
CA ARG A 68 -11.41 -10.58 10.44
C ARG A 68 -10.03 -10.91 11.01
N PRO A 69 -8.97 -10.28 10.49
CA PRO A 69 -7.64 -10.45 11.06
C PRO A 69 -7.60 -9.86 12.47
N THR A 70 -6.71 -10.39 13.31
CA THR A 70 -6.46 -9.82 14.64
C THR A 70 -6.00 -8.39 14.53
N THR A 71 -5.15 -8.14 13.54
CA THR A 71 -4.65 -6.79 13.26
C THR A 71 -4.26 -6.68 11.78
N PHE A 72 -4.15 -5.44 11.32
CA PHE A 72 -3.64 -5.16 10.00
C PHE A 72 -2.73 -3.93 10.05
N ARG A 73 -1.92 -3.77 9.00
CA ARG A 73 -1.09 -2.59 8.85
C ARG A 73 -1.03 -2.18 7.39
N PHE A 74 -0.62 -0.95 7.14
CA PHE A 74 -0.41 -0.41 5.80
C PHE A 74 1.08 -0.16 5.60
N ASP A 75 1.63 -0.73 4.53
CA ASP A 75 3.02 -0.58 4.16
C ASP A 75 3.13 0.11 2.80
N VAL A 76 4.24 0.79 2.58
CA VAL A 76 4.58 1.36 1.27
C VAL A 76 5.89 0.73 0.82
N VAL A 77 5.89 0.23 -0.41
CA VAL A 77 7.11 -0.23 -1.08
C VAL A 77 7.44 0.75 -2.18
N GLU A 78 8.63 1.32 -2.11
CA GLU A 78 9.11 2.29 -3.08
C GLU A 78 10.17 1.64 -3.96
N ILE A 79 9.96 1.70 -5.27
CA ILE A 79 10.91 1.20 -6.25
C ILE A 79 11.60 2.40 -6.88
N ILE A 80 12.91 2.49 -6.69
CA ILE A 80 13.71 3.58 -7.24
C ILE A 80 14.34 3.08 -8.54
N LEU A 81 13.89 3.66 -9.64
CA LEU A 81 14.37 3.27 -10.97
C LEU A 81 15.72 3.95 -11.23
N PRO A 82 16.72 3.21 -11.77
CA PRO A 82 18.00 3.81 -12.09
C PRO A 82 17.88 4.85 -13.21
N ALA A 83 18.86 5.73 -13.30
CA ALA A 83 18.91 6.69 -14.39
C ALA A 83 18.95 5.96 -15.73
N THR A 84 18.37 6.59 -16.77
CA THR A 84 18.36 6.05 -18.13
C THR A 84 19.77 5.71 -18.59
N GLY A 85 19.98 4.50 -19.08
CA GLY A 85 21.29 4.02 -19.54
C GLY A 85 22.17 3.46 -18.43
N ALA A 86 21.76 3.54 -17.17
CA ALA A 86 22.51 2.93 -16.08
C ALA A 86 22.31 1.42 -16.07
N ALA A 87 23.39 0.67 -15.78
CA ALA A 87 23.31 -0.78 -15.68
C ALA A 87 22.86 -1.27 -14.30
N ALA A 88 22.57 -0.36 -13.38
CA ALA A 88 22.20 -0.71 -12.00
C ALA A 88 20.80 -1.30 -11.91
N ALA A 89 20.60 -2.23 -10.97
CA ALA A 89 19.28 -2.75 -10.65
C ALA A 89 18.46 -1.69 -9.90
N PRO A 90 17.11 -1.75 -9.96
CA PRO A 90 16.28 -0.89 -9.13
C PRO A 90 16.56 -1.10 -7.65
N GLU A 91 16.47 -0.03 -6.87
CA GLU A 91 16.54 -0.10 -5.42
C GLU A 91 15.12 -0.22 -4.87
N ILE A 92 14.96 -1.06 -3.85
CA ILE A 92 13.65 -1.27 -3.22
C ILE A 92 13.74 -0.82 -1.77
N LEU A 93 12.85 0.09 -1.38
CA LEU A 93 12.72 0.54 0.00
C LEU A 93 11.35 0.10 0.52
N HIS A 94 11.33 -0.48 1.71
CA HIS A 94 10.11 -0.94 2.34
C HIS A 94 9.86 -0.15 3.62
N PHE A 95 8.75 0.56 3.66
CA PHE A 95 8.32 1.35 4.81
C PHE A 95 7.16 0.63 5.48
N GLU A 96 7.41 0.04 6.63
CA GLU A 96 6.40 -0.71 7.36
C GLU A 96 5.55 0.19 8.24
N ASN A 97 4.27 -0.17 8.35
CA ASN A 97 3.33 0.45 9.27
C ASN A 97 3.25 1.98 9.10
N VAL A 98 3.05 2.40 7.86
CA VAL A 98 2.87 3.82 7.54
C VAL A 98 1.50 4.27 8.05
N PRO A 99 1.39 5.38 8.78
CA PRO A 99 0.11 5.83 9.30
C PRO A 99 -0.88 6.16 8.19
N LEU A 100 -2.07 5.59 8.25
CA LEU A 100 -3.14 5.82 7.30
C LEU A 100 -4.48 6.04 8.01
N PHE A 101 -4.70 5.35 9.13
CA PHE A 101 -5.91 5.44 9.92
C PHE A 101 -5.62 6.10 11.26
N SER A 102 -6.67 6.70 11.83
CA SER A 102 -6.62 7.17 13.20
C SER A 102 -6.33 6.00 14.15
N LYS A 103 -5.60 6.26 15.24
CA LYS A 103 -5.35 5.27 16.28
C LYS A 103 -6.63 4.74 16.93
N HIS A 104 -7.74 5.43 16.75
CA HIS A 104 -9.04 5.02 17.29
C HIS A 104 -9.87 4.22 16.30
N PHE A 105 -9.36 3.99 15.09
CA PHE A 105 -10.09 3.23 14.08
C PHE A 105 -10.25 1.77 14.51
N ARG A 106 -11.47 1.24 14.28
CA ARG A 106 -11.78 -0.19 14.46
C ARG A 106 -12.30 -0.75 13.15
N SER A 107 -11.71 -1.86 12.70
CA SER A 107 -12.15 -2.50 11.46
C SER A 107 -13.48 -3.22 11.62
#